data_5f0288bb29b660506b6363f029d80a17
#
_entry.id   5f0288bb29b660506b6363f029d80a17
#
_cell.length_a   1.000
_cell.length_b   1.000
_cell.length_c   1.000
_cell.angle_alpha   90.00
_cell.angle_beta   90.00
_cell.angle_gamma   90.00
#
_symmetry.space_group_name_H-M   'P 1'
#
loop_
_entity.id
_entity.type
_entity.pdbx_description
1 polymer ?
#
loop_
_entity_poly.entity_id
_entity_poly.type
_entity_poly.pdbx_seq_one_letter_code
_entity_poly.pdbx_strand_id
1 'polypeptide(L)'
;MHRIINRRVFFEITGAGVAGYFLSPVDLFAQSGSYYADATIFNTAKFVIFIQLAGAPSQVDTFDLKVGPWTPANFAPTTLNGVDFPAGLLPGLASQAERFSVVRSCQSSALVHNLLQAWNQIARNPASATGKIAPNIGSIVALEFEPKRNRGQNLPGFVSLSSAGNLVRNGYLPGRYAPFDVNVGPTGLASLTNADGEATFTDRYGVLQQLNAAGVSRSDFAEMADFYSGARAMMYDPGVSATFQFTTQDQLRYGNSGFGNSCIVARNLVKADLGTRYIMITLGGWDNHTNIYQVGAGIYRSAAQLDAGLGNLIADLAVMPGSNGGSKLDETLIVAKGEFGRTVGNITGQLGRDHYAVHSALFAGGGVRPGKVIGATTADGRYIESPGWSEDRAVMAEDVAATIYSALGINYTTVRRDDPLGRGFEYVPSTTDWRASPIRELFQ
;
A
#
# COMPACT_ATOMS: atom_id res chain seq x y z
N MET A 1 7.41 -43.90 -13.02
CA MET A 1 6.09 -44.51 -13.28
C MET A 1 5.05 -43.75 -12.48
N HIS A 2 4.43 -42.72 -13.07
CA HIS A 2 3.33 -42.00 -12.44
C HIS A 2 2.03 -42.79 -12.65
N ARG A 3 1.47 -43.31 -11.57
CA ARG A 3 0.10 -43.87 -11.61
C ARG A 3 -0.89 -42.71 -11.58
N ILE A 4 -1.58 -42.49 -12.67
CA ILE A 4 -2.74 -41.57 -12.72
C ILE A 4 -3.87 -42.27 -11.97
N ILE A 5 -4.24 -41.77 -10.81
CA ILE A 5 -5.43 -42.22 -10.06
C ILE A 5 -6.64 -41.63 -10.74
N ASN A 6 -7.48 -42.47 -11.34
CA ASN A 6 -8.72 -42.00 -11.95
C ASN A 6 -9.84 -41.84 -10.87
N ARG A 7 -10.93 -41.15 -11.22
CA ARG A 7 -12.03 -40.84 -10.29
C ARG A 7 -12.65 -42.08 -9.62
N ARG A 8 -12.65 -43.21 -10.29
CA ARG A 8 -13.21 -44.46 -9.78
C ARG A 8 -12.37 -45.06 -8.65
N VAL A 9 -11.07 -45.06 -8.80
CA VAL A 9 -10.11 -45.48 -7.76
C VAL A 9 -10.15 -44.59 -6.54
N PHE A 10 -10.40 -43.30 -6.74
CA PHE A 10 -10.57 -42.35 -5.62
C PHE A 10 -11.82 -42.68 -4.78
N PHE A 11 -12.95 -43.03 -5.41
CA PHE A 11 -14.18 -43.40 -4.69
C PHE A 11 -14.12 -44.79 -4.06
N GLU A 12 -13.37 -45.74 -4.62
CA GLU A 12 -13.16 -47.07 -4.02
C GLU A 12 -12.25 -47.01 -2.77
N ILE A 13 -11.28 -46.12 -2.74
CA ILE A 13 -10.41 -45.91 -1.57
C ILE A 13 -11.15 -45.15 -0.45
N THR A 14 -12.07 -44.27 -0.78
CA THR A 14 -12.86 -43.51 0.23
C THR A 14 -14.06 -44.31 0.77
N GLY A 15 -14.56 -45.34 0.03
CA GLY A 15 -15.67 -46.20 0.47
C GLY A 15 -15.31 -47.26 1.51
N ALA A 16 -14.03 -47.60 1.65
CA ALA A 16 -13.58 -48.67 2.56
C ALA A 16 -12.98 -48.18 3.89
N GLY A 17 -12.94 -46.87 4.13
CA GLY A 17 -12.25 -46.31 5.27
C GLY A 17 -12.98 -45.22 6.05
N VAL A 18 -14.33 -45.19 6.04
CA VAL A 18 -15.08 -44.24 6.87
C VAL A 18 -15.41 -44.83 8.24
N ALA A 19 -14.36 -45.14 9.00
CA ALA A 19 -14.43 -45.26 10.44
C ALA A 19 -13.20 -44.56 11.01
N GLY A 20 -13.33 -43.28 11.32
CA GLY A 20 -12.49 -42.64 12.31
C GLY A 20 -11.28 -41.81 11.84
N TYR A 21 -11.42 -40.93 10.85
CA TYR A 21 -10.58 -39.74 10.79
C TYR A 21 -11.48 -38.49 10.63
N PHE A 22 -12.06 -38.07 11.72
CA PHE A 22 -12.41 -36.68 11.85
C PHE A 22 -11.09 -35.92 12.01
N LEU A 23 -10.51 -35.50 10.90
CA LEU A 23 -9.49 -34.45 10.93
C LEU A 23 -10.15 -33.25 11.58
N SER A 24 -9.65 -32.85 12.73
CA SER A 24 -10.05 -31.62 13.40
C SER A 24 -9.95 -30.49 12.38
N PRO A 25 -10.92 -29.54 12.34
CA PRO A 25 -10.84 -28.38 11.45
C PRO A 25 -9.54 -27.57 11.63
N VAL A 26 -8.86 -27.74 12.75
CA VAL A 26 -7.59 -27.08 13.07
C VAL A 26 -6.42 -27.58 12.20
N ASP A 27 -6.43 -28.86 11.78
CA ASP A 27 -5.31 -29.42 11.00
C ASP A 27 -5.37 -29.09 9.49
N LEU A 28 -6.54 -28.72 8.99
CA LEU A 28 -6.67 -28.24 7.59
C LEU A 28 -6.13 -26.83 7.37
N PHE A 29 -5.96 -26.04 8.42
CA PHE A 29 -5.43 -24.67 8.36
C PHE A 29 -3.91 -24.58 8.60
N ALA A 30 -3.25 -25.70 8.94
CA ALA A 30 -1.83 -25.71 9.34
C ALA A 30 -0.83 -25.97 8.20
N GLN A 31 -1.26 -26.13 6.96
CA GLN A 31 -0.34 -26.28 5.82
C GLN A 31 -0.36 -25.06 4.89
N SER A 32 0.06 -23.92 5.40
CA SER A 32 0.67 -22.89 4.56
C SER A 32 2.09 -23.30 4.24
N GLY A 33 2.27 -24.20 3.28
CA GLY A 33 3.58 -24.56 2.77
C GLY A 33 4.12 -23.41 1.94
N SER A 34 5.28 -22.86 2.32
CA SER A 34 6.04 -21.99 1.40
C SER A 34 6.47 -22.85 0.23
N TYR A 35 6.13 -22.48 -1.00
CA TYR A 35 6.63 -23.12 -2.22
C TYR A 35 8.14 -22.92 -2.40
N TYR A 36 8.73 -21.96 -1.69
CA TYR A 36 10.13 -21.58 -1.80
C TYR A 36 10.76 -21.49 -0.41
N ALA A 37 11.77 -22.33 -0.18
CA ALA A 37 12.50 -22.37 1.10
C ALA A 37 13.32 -21.11 1.40
N ASP A 38 13.53 -20.23 0.40
CA ASP A 38 14.52 -19.14 0.44
C ASP A 38 13.90 -17.73 0.33
N ALA A 39 12.69 -17.53 0.88
CA ALA A 39 12.09 -16.19 0.90
C ALA A 39 12.95 -15.21 1.73
N THR A 40 13.39 -14.11 1.12
CA THR A 40 14.12 -13.05 1.84
C THR A 40 13.13 -12.22 2.66
N ILE A 41 13.24 -12.28 3.98
CA ILE A 41 12.40 -11.55 4.93
C ILE A 41 13.27 -10.59 5.72
N PHE A 42 13.04 -9.27 5.56
CA PHE A 42 13.85 -8.24 6.24
C PHE A 42 13.35 -7.94 7.64
N ASN A 43 12.02 -7.86 7.83
CA ASN A 43 11.38 -7.55 9.11
C ASN A 43 11.91 -6.25 9.74
N THR A 44 12.02 -5.20 8.93
CA THR A 44 12.60 -3.91 9.30
C THR A 44 11.54 -2.84 9.59
N ALA A 45 10.31 -3.05 9.10
CA ALA A 45 9.22 -2.10 9.25
C ALA A 45 8.10 -2.64 10.16
N LYS A 46 7.48 -1.74 10.90
CA LYS A 46 6.27 -1.99 11.69
C LYS A 46 5.02 -1.46 11.01
N PHE A 47 5.18 -0.41 10.21
CA PHE A 47 4.12 0.28 9.49
C PHE A 47 4.47 0.41 8.02
N VAL A 48 3.43 0.49 7.18
CA VAL A 48 3.55 0.86 5.77
C VAL A 48 2.62 2.02 5.47
N ILE A 49 3.13 3.01 4.75
CA ILE A 49 2.35 4.07 4.12
C ILE A 49 2.53 3.93 2.61
N PHE A 50 1.49 3.47 1.93
CA PHE A 50 1.48 3.33 0.48
C PHE A 50 0.77 4.53 -0.14
N ILE A 51 1.49 5.29 -0.96
CA ILE A 51 0.98 6.48 -1.65
C ILE A 51 0.82 6.13 -3.13
N GLN A 52 -0.44 5.95 -3.55
CA GLN A 52 -0.80 5.78 -4.96
C GLN A 52 -0.81 7.15 -5.63
N LEU A 53 0.14 7.40 -6.52
CA LEU A 53 0.19 8.61 -7.36
C LEU A 53 -0.69 8.39 -8.59
N ALA A 54 -2.01 8.54 -8.42
CA ALA A 54 -2.99 8.17 -9.43
C ALA A 54 -3.01 9.14 -10.62
N GLY A 55 -2.94 8.59 -11.81
CA GLY A 55 -2.78 9.31 -13.07
C GLY A 55 -1.34 9.27 -13.60
N ALA A 56 -0.46 8.50 -12.97
CA ALA A 56 0.88 8.21 -13.50
C ALA A 56 1.76 9.46 -13.66
N PRO A 57 2.49 9.89 -12.64
CA PRO A 57 3.43 11.00 -12.73
C PRO A 57 4.48 10.75 -13.82
N SER A 58 4.83 11.80 -14.54
CA SER A 58 5.92 11.75 -15.52
C SER A 58 7.24 11.51 -14.82
N GLN A 59 7.85 10.34 -15.03
CA GLN A 59 9.13 9.98 -14.44
C GLN A 59 10.24 10.94 -14.88
N VAL A 60 10.22 11.35 -16.16
CA VAL A 60 11.26 12.25 -16.72
C VAL A 60 11.11 13.71 -16.29
N ASP A 61 10.05 14.04 -15.58
CA ASP A 61 9.80 15.34 -14.97
C ASP A 61 9.86 15.31 -13.43
N THR A 62 10.02 14.11 -12.83
CA THR A 62 10.01 13.89 -11.37
C THR A 62 11.23 13.08 -10.89
N PHE A 63 11.05 11.79 -10.56
CA PHE A 63 12.05 10.97 -9.87
C PHE A 63 13.15 10.38 -10.78
N ASP A 64 13.05 10.54 -12.08
CA ASP A 64 14.07 10.19 -13.08
C ASP A 64 14.22 11.35 -14.09
N LEU A 65 14.41 12.56 -13.56
CA LEU A 65 14.46 13.79 -14.36
C LEU A 65 15.44 13.64 -15.51
N LYS A 66 14.95 13.97 -16.73
CA LYS A 66 15.77 14.07 -17.94
C LYS A 66 15.74 15.50 -18.44
N VAL A 67 16.84 16.19 -18.29
CA VAL A 67 16.97 17.59 -18.72
C VAL A 67 17.09 17.66 -20.24
N GLY A 68 16.25 18.48 -20.86
CA GLY A 68 16.23 18.69 -22.30
C GLY A 68 15.53 20.00 -22.67
N PRO A 69 15.37 20.29 -23.98
CA PRO A 69 14.71 21.51 -24.44
C PRO A 69 13.25 21.66 -23.94
N TRP A 70 12.63 20.58 -23.56
CA TRP A 70 11.27 20.54 -23.00
C TRP A 70 11.20 20.86 -21.51
N THR A 71 12.33 20.83 -20.79
CA THR A 71 12.33 21.00 -19.34
C THR A 71 12.12 22.46 -18.96
N PRO A 72 11.08 22.79 -18.19
CA PRO A 72 10.87 24.16 -17.73
C PRO A 72 12.03 24.65 -16.85
N ALA A 73 12.47 25.89 -17.07
CA ALA A 73 13.60 26.47 -16.32
C ALA A 73 13.37 26.52 -14.80
N ASN A 74 12.11 26.68 -14.37
CA ASN A 74 11.73 26.71 -12.97
C ASN A 74 11.73 25.35 -12.27
N PHE A 75 12.00 24.24 -12.98
CA PHE A 75 12.29 22.94 -12.35
C PHE A 75 13.63 22.97 -11.61
N ALA A 76 14.51 23.91 -11.94
CA ALA A 76 15.82 24.11 -11.30
C ALA A 76 16.54 22.77 -11.07
N PRO A 77 16.90 22.03 -12.13
CA PRO A 77 17.55 20.73 -11.98
C PRO A 77 18.76 20.80 -11.06
N THR A 78 18.84 19.88 -10.11
CA THR A 78 19.94 19.81 -9.15
C THR A 78 20.35 18.35 -9.03
N THR A 79 21.65 18.06 -9.03
CA THR A 79 22.13 16.69 -8.84
C THR A 79 22.01 16.30 -7.37
N LEU A 80 21.14 15.33 -7.07
CA LEU A 80 20.97 14.71 -5.76
C LEU A 80 21.23 13.20 -5.88
N ASN A 81 22.07 12.67 -4.99
CA ASN A 81 22.42 11.25 -4.99
C ASN A 81 22.92 10.73 -6.36
N GLY A 82 23.59 11.58 -7.14
CA GLY A 82 24.16 11.24 -8.44
C GLY A 82 23.18 11.25 -9.62
N VAL A 83 21.96 11.76 -9.44
CA VAL A 83 20.96 11.92 -10.49
C VAL A 83 20.34 13.32 -10.49
N ASP A 84 19.84 13.74 -11.65
CA ASP A 84 19.13 15.02 -11.72
C ASP A 84 17.76 14.91 -11.06
N PHE A 85 17.46 15.90 -10.23
CA PHE A 85 16.21 16.02 -9.48
C PHE A 85 15.60 17.42 -9.69
N PRO A 86 14.28 17.55 -9.86
CA PRO A 86 13.64 18.85 -10.11
C PRO A 86 13.45 19.64 -8.80
N ALA A 87 14.54 20.15 -8.22
CA ALA A 87 14.54 20.82 -6.92
C ALA A 87 13.63 22.05 -6.86
N GLY A 88 13.41 22.75 -7.98
CA GLY A 88 12.46 23.86 -8.05
C GLY A 88 10.99 23.40 -8.13
N LEU A 89 10.71 22.19 -8.63
CA LEU A 89 9.37 21.61 -8.66
C LEU A 89 9.02 20.92 -7.32
N LEU A 90 9.99 20.27 -6.68
CA LEU A 90 9.87 19.46 -5.47
C LEU A 90 10.89 19.89 -4.38
N PRO A 91 10.88 21.15 -3.92
CA PRO A 91 11.90 21.67 -3.00
C PRO A 91 11.87 21.02 -1.61
N GLY A 92 10.69 20.69 -1.11
CA GLY A 92 10.52 19.99 0.18
C GLY A 92 11.10 18.58 0.14
N LEU A 93 10.85 17.83 -0.92
CA LEU A 93 11.45 16.50 -1.13
C LEU A 93 12.96 16.62 -1.38
N ALA A 94 13.42 17.61 -2.14
CA ALA A 94 14.85 17.87 -2.33
C ALA A 94 15.57 18.02 -0.98
N SER A 95 14.96 18.71 -0.02
CA SER A 95 15.51 18.86 1.34
C SER A 95 15.55 17.57 2.16
N GLN A 96 14.85 16.52 1.71
CA GLN A 96 14.80 15.20 2.32
C GLN A 96 15.55 14.12 1.50
N ALA A 97 16.33 14.52 0.50
CA ALA A 97 16.97 13.57 -0.43
C ALA A 97 17.84 12.51 0.25
N GLU A 98 18.39 12.82 1.41
CA GLU A 98 19.17 11.89 2.25
C GLU A 98 18.29 10.94 3.09
N ARG A 99 16.96 10.96 2.95
CA ARG A 99 16.02 10.13 3.72
C ARG A 99 15.17 9.20 2.88
N PHE A 100 15.31 9.29 1.57
CA PHE A 100 14.62 8.37 0.65
C PHE A 100 15.55 7.82 -0.42
N SER A 101 15.10 6.79 -1.09
CA SER A 101 15.74 6.18 -2.26
C SER A 101 14.76 6.09 -3.42
N VAL A 102 15.28 6.06 -4.63
CA VAL A 102 14.48 6.01 -5.85
C VAL A 102 14.83 4.75 -6.65
N VAL A 103 13.80 4.03 -7.11
CA VAL A 103 13.91 2.95 -8.09
C VAL A 103 13.46 3.50 -9.44
N ARG A 104 14.35 3.56 -10.42
CA ARG A 104 14.09 4.12 -11.76
C ARG A 104 13.79 3.05 -12.81
N SER A 105 13.99 1.80 -12.46
CA SER A 105 13.82 0.64 -13.35
C SER A 105 12.46 -0.05 -13.19
N CYS A 106 11.42 0.69 -12.78
CA CYS A 106 10.06 0.15 -12.73
C CYS A 106 9.45 0.06 -14.12
N GLN A 107 8.68 -1.02 -14.35
CA GLN A 107 7.92 -1.20 -15.59
C GLN A 107 6.52 -1.72 -15.31
N SER A 108 5.55 -1.25 -16.06
CA SER A 108 4.17 -1.69 -15.99
C SER A 108 3.81 -2.69 -17.09
N SER A 109 2.89 -3.61 -16.77
CA SER A 109 2.43 -4.65 -17.69
C SER A 109 1.33 -4.19 -18.65
N ALA A 110 0.77 -3.01 -18.45
CA ALA A 110 -0.28 -2.41 -19.26
C ALA A 110 -0.25 -0.88 -19.15
N LEU A 111 -1.07 -0.18 -19.91
CA LEU A 111 -1.15 1.29 -19.94
C LEU A 111 -2.59 1.78 -19.73
N VAL A 112 -3.29 1.19 -18.79
CA VAL A 112 -4.69 1.51 -18.43
C VAL A 112 -4.77 1.84 -16.96
N HIS A 113 -5.16 3.07 -16.60
CA HIS A 113 -5.13 3.59 -15.23
C HIS A 113 -5.81 2.68 -14.21
N ASN A 114 -7.10 2.45 -14.35
CA ASN A 114 -7.86 1.67 -13.37
C ASN A 114 -7.33 0.25 -13.20
N LEU A 115 -6.90 -0.39 -14.30
CA LEU A 115 -6.33 -1.72 -14.28
C LEU A 115 -5.03 -1.76 -13.46
N LEU A 116 -4.12 -0.83 -13.74
CA LEU A 116 -2.80 -0.82 -13.10
C LEU A 116 -2.82 -0.26 -11.68
N GLN A 117 -3.73 0.68 -11.37
CA GLN A 117 -3.96 1.11 -9.99
C GLN A 117 -4.43 -0.06 -9.12
N ALA A 118 -5.38 -0.86 -9.62
CA ALA A 118 -5.78 -2.08 -8.93
C ALA A 118 -4.64 -3.10 -8.84
N TRP A 119 -3.85 -3.26 -9.92
CA TRP A 119 -2.70 -4.17 -9.92
C TRP A 119 -1.67 -3.82 -8.84
N ASN A 120 -1.35 -2.53 -8.67
CA ASN A 120 -0.48 -2.06 -7.59
C ASN A 120 -1.00 -2.45 -6.19
N GLN A 121 -2.32 -2.51 -6.02
CA GLN A 121 -2.96 -2.79 -4.74
C GLN A 121 -3.07 -4.27 -4.40
N ILE A 122 -3.03 -5.16 -5.41
CA ILE A 122 -3.23 -6.61 -5.24
C ILE A 122 -2.06 -7.44 -5.78
N ALA A 123 -1.01 -6.81 -6.30
CA ALA A 123 0.18 -7.47 -6.86
C ALA A 123 -0.14 -8.53 -7.92
N ARG A 124 -1.16 -8.33 -8.73
CA ARG A 124 -1.53 -9.25 -9.83
C ARG A 124 -2.51 -8.62 -10.80
N ASN A 125 -2.67 -9.27 -11.97
CA ASN A 125 -3.65 -8.84 -12.96
C ASN A 125 -5.09 -8.89 -12.40
N PRO A 126 -5.78 -7.75 -12.22
CA PRO A 126 -7.15 -7.72 -11.70
C PRO A 126 -8.17 -8.43 -12.60
N ALA A 127 -7.88 -8.59 -13.90
CA ALA A 127 -8.75 -9.27 -14.84
C ALA A 127 -8.65 -10.80 -14.76
N SER A 128 -7.61 -11.35 -14.11
CA SER A 128 -7.44 -12.78 -13.90
C SER A 128 -8.47 -13.34 -12.91
N ALA A 129 -8.70 -14.65 -12.94
CA ALA A 129 -9.63 -15.30 -12.02
C ALA A 129 -9.23 -15.06 -10.54
N THR A 130 -7.95 -15.19 -10.21
CA THR A 130 -7.42 -14.92 -8.86
C THR A 130 -7.40 -13.42 -8.55
N GLY A 131 -7.23 -12.56 -9.55
CA GLY A 131 -7.28 -11.10 -9.39
C GLY A 131 -8.67 -10.59 -8.99
N LYS A 132 -9.73 -11.22 -9.51
CA LYS A 132 -11.12 -10.84 -9.20
C LYS A 132 -11.52 -11.09 -7.75
N ILE A 133 -10.83 -11.99 -7.06
CA ILE A 133 -11.07 -12.32 -5.65
C ILE A 133 -9.96 -11.79 -4.74
N ALA A 134 -8.92 -11.18 -5.31
CA ALA A 134 -7.73 -10.79 -4.56
C ALA A 134 -8.03 -9.71 -3.52
N PRO A 135 -7.60 -9.89 -2.27
CA PRO A 135 -7.59 -8.83 -1.29
C PRO A 135 -6.49 -7.80 -1.62
N ASN A 136 -6.71 -6.56 -1.17
CA ASN A 136 -5.68 -5.53 -1.12
C ASN A 136 -4.48 -6.01 -0.27
N ILE A 137 -3.27 -5.59 -0.62
CA ILE A 137 -2.05 -5.82 0.18
C ILE A 137 -2.30 -5.45 1.66
N GLY A 138 -2.94 -4.30 1.92
CA GLY A 138 -3.28 -3.85 3.26
C GLY A 138 -4.24 -4.79 4.01
N SER A 139 -5.14 -5.46 3.30
CA SER A 139 -6.04 -6.47 3.90
C SER A 139 -5.29 -7.74 4.32
N ILE A 140 -4.29 -8.15 3.53
CA ILE A 140 -3.39 -9.26 3.90
C ILE A 140 -2.53 -8.85 5.10
N VAL A 141 -2.00 -7.63 5.11
CA VAL A 141 -1.25 -7.10 6.27
C VAL A 141 -2.12 -7.09 7.52
N ALA A 142 -3.36 -6.61 7.43
CA ALA A 142 -4.30 -6.63 8.56
C ALA A 142 -4.54 -8.05 9.08
N LEU A 143 -4.70 -9.03 8.19
CA LEU A 143 -4.85 -10.44 8.53
C LEU A 143 -3.62 -10.99 9.27
N GLU A 144 -2.41 -10.75 8.75
CA GLU A 144 -1.15 -11.28 9.30
C GLU A 144 -0.79 -10.66 10.67
N PHE A 145 -1.25 -9.43 10.91
CA PHE A 145 -1.00 -8.75 12.18
C PHE A 145 -2.13 -8.90 13.21
N GLU A 146 -3.30 -9.39 12.84
CA GLU A 146 -4.41 -9.59 13.80
C GLU A 146 -4.02 -10.43 15.00
N PRO A 147 -3.34 -11.59 14.87
CA PRO A 147 -2.90 -12.40 16.00
C PRO A 147 -1.87 -11.72 16.92
N LYS A 148 -1.23 -10.65 16.42
CA LYS A 148 -0.15 -9.91 17.12
C LYS A 148 -0.67 -8.62 17.77
N ARG A 149 -1.99 -8.36 17.73
CA ARG A 149 -2.59 -7.16 18.32
C ARG A 149 -2.52 -7.17 19.83
N ASN A 150 -2.20 -6.03 20.40
CA ASN A 150 -2.22 -5.81 21.83
C ASN A 150 -3.61 -5.31 22.28
N ARG A 151 -3.94 -5.53 23.54
CA ARG A 151 -5.14 -4.94 24.14
C ARG A 151 -5.06 -3.41 24.07
N GLY A 152 -6.15 -2.78 23.65
CA GLY A 152 -6.22 -1.33 23.45
C GLY A 152 -5.81 -0.84 22.06
N GLN A 153 -5.41 -1.73 21.17
CA GLN A 153 -5.23 -1.40 19.75
C GLN A 153 -6.58 -1.48 19.02
N ASN A 154 -7.36 -0.40 19.12
CA ASN A 154 -8.76 -0.36 18.70
C ASN A 154 -8.96 0.08 17.22
N LEU A 155 -7.91 0.55 16.54
CA LEU A 155 -8.00 0.93 15.13
C LEU A 155 -7.85 -0.28 14.20
N PRO A 156 -8.55 -0.33 13.06
CA PRO A 156 -8.37 -1.37 12.04
C PRO A 156 -6.93 -1.47 11.54
N GLY A 157 -6.49 -2.69 11.23
CA GLY A 157 -5.14 -2.96 10.73
C GLY A 157 -4.83 -2.27 9.40
N PHE A 158 -5.84 -2.01 8.58
CA PHE A 158 -5.78 -1.31 7.31
C PHE A 158 -6.66 -0.06 7.33
N VAL A 159 -6.07 1.12 7.15
CA VAL A 159 -6.76 2.41 7.03
C VAL A 159 -6.49 3.01 5.65
N SER A 160 -7.54 3.47 4.99
CA SER A 160 -7.49 4.16 3.70
C SER A 160 -7.95 5.61 3.89
N LEU A 161 -7.09 6.55 3.51
CA LEU A 161 -7.29 7.98 3.74
C LEU A 161 -7.58 8.69 2.42
N SER A 162 -8.81 9.15 2.25
CA SER A 162 -9.26 9.91 1.07
C SER A 162 -8.94 9.22 -0.27
N SER A 163 -9.02 7.90 -0.30
CA SER A 163 -8.67 7.07 -1.47
C SER A 163 -9.89 6.63 -2.27
N ALA A 164 -10.91 7.48 -2.36
CA ALA A 164 -12.18 7.15 -3.00
C ALA A 164 -12.03 6.67 -4.46
N GLY A 165 -12.85 5.70 -4.85
CA GLY A 165 -13.20 5.35 -6.23
C GLY A 165 -12.53 4.11 -6.81
N ASN A 166 -11.21 3.91 -6.64
CA ASN A 166 -10.46 2.82 -7.27
C ASN A 166 -9.72 1.92 -6.25
N LEU A 167 -10.23 1.88 -5.03
CA LEU A 167 -9.64 1.07 -3.98
C LEU A 167 -10.10 -0.38 -4.10
N VAL A 168 -9.17 -1.30 -4.22
CA VAL A 168 -9.44 -2.72 -4.04
C VAL A 168 -9.59 -2.99 -2.54
N ARG A 169 -10.65 -3.70 -2.17
CA ARG A 169 -11.02 -3.96 -0.77
C ARG A 169 -10.43 -5.28 -0.27
N ASN A 170 -11.13 -5.93 0.66
CA ASN A 170 -10.69 -7.17 1.29
C ASN A 170 -10.74 -8.43 0.39
N GLY A 171 -11.21 -8.32 -0.84
CA GLY A 171 -11.35 -9.49 -1.72
C GLY A 171 -12.21 -10.59 -1.07
N TYR A 172 -11.70 -11.81 -1.02
CA TYR A 172 -12.39 -12.94 -0.39
C TYR A 172 -12.19 -13.02 1.14
N LEU A 173 -11.34 -12.19 1.72
CA LEU A 173 -11.12 -12.19 3.17
C LEU A 173 -12.33 -11.61 3.92
N PRO A 174 -12.57 -12.02 5.17
CA PRO A 174 -13.62 -11.44 6.02
C PRO A 174 -13.57 -9.92 6.10
N GLY A 175 -14.74 -9.29 6.24
CA GLY A 175 -14.90 -7.83 6.21
C GLY A 175 -14.10 -7.07 7.27
N ARG A 176 -13.76 -7.69 8.42
CA ARG A 176 -12.87 -7.08 9.43
C ARG A 176 -11.47 -6.73 8.92
N TYR A 177 -11.05 -7.32 7.78
CA TYR A 177 -9.79 -7.00 7.10
C TYR A 177 -9.98 -6.00 5.95
N ALA A 178 -11.20 -5.53 5.72
CA ALA A 178 -11.46 -4.47 4.75
C ALA A 178 -10.78 -3.16 5.16
N PRO A 179 -10.45 -2.29 4.19
CA PRO A 179 -9.94 -0.98 4.52
C PRO A 179 -10.98 -0.18 5.30
N PHE A 180 -10.55 0.47 6.37
CA PHE A 180 -11.34 1.52 7.03
C PHE A 180 -11.15 2.81 6.23
N ASP A 181 -12.13 3.10 5.36
CA ASP A 181 -12.09 4.27 4.47
C ASP A 181 -12.52 5.52 5.23
N VAL A 182 -11.64 6.52 5.28
CA VAL A 182 -11.87 7.78 5.98
C VAL A 182 -11.66 8.96 5.03
N ASN A 183 -12.65 9.83 4.94
CA ASN A 183 -12.46 11.16 4.39
C ASN A 183 -11.91 12.07 5.49
N VAL A 184 -10.68 12.55 5.28
CA VAL A 184 -9.91 13.25 6.31
C VAL A 184 -10.27 14.73 6.34
N GLY A 185 -10.64 15.23 7.51
CA GLY A 185 -10.86 16.64 7.79
C GLY A 185 -10.32 17.04 9.17
N PRO A 186 -10.12 18.33 9.46
CA PRO A 186 -9.52 18.79 10.71
C PRO A 186 -10.34 18.47 11.95
N THR A 187 -11.65 18.27 11.80
CA THR A 187 -12.58 17.95 12.89
C THR A 187 -12.53 16.50 13.35
N GLY A 188 -11.73 15.66 12.67
CA GLY A 188 -11.61 14.23 13.00
C GLY A 188 -12.74 13.37 12.45
N LEU A 189 -12.93 12.19 13.05
CA LEU A 189 -13.97 11.25 12.67
C LEU A 189 -15.32 11.67 13.21
N ALA A 190 -16.35 11.63 12.37
CA ALA A 190 -17.73 11.75 12.80
C ALA A 190 -18.17 10.49 13.56
N SER A 191 -19.19 10.67 14.42
CA SER A 191 -19.90 9.56 15.08
C SER A 191 -19.07 8.66 16.02
N LEU A 192 -17.93 9.15 16.53
CA LEU A 192 -17.19 8.47 17.59
C LEU A 192 -17.89 8.55 18.97
N THR A 193 -18.90 9.39 19.10
CA THR A 193 -19.72 9.53 20.29
C THR A 193 -21.21 9.57 19.91
N ASN A 194 -22.07 9.12 20.79
CA ASN A 194 -23.51 9.25 20.63
C ASN A 194 -24.01 10.48 21.41
N ALA A 195 -24.99 11.20 20.87
CA ALA A 195 -25.56 12.41 21.49
C ALA A 195 -26.18 12.14 22.88
N ASP A 196 -26.73 10.94 23.09
CA ASP A 196 -27.34 10.52 24.35
C ASP A 196 -26.33 10.02 25.41
N GLY A 197 -25.04 10.09 25.09
CA GLY A 197 -23.93 9.68 25.95
C GLY A 197 -23.59 8.17 25.90
N GLU A 198 -22.45 7.82 26.50
CA GLU A 198 -21.89 6.47 26.43
C GLU A 198 -22.77 5.43 27.16
N ALA A 199 -23.32 5.76 28.32
CA ALA A 199 -24.13 4.83 29.10
C ALA A 199 -25.37 4.40 28.30
N THR A 200 -26.17 5.38 27.80
CA THR A 200 -27.35 5.10 26.99
C THR A 200 -27.03 4.32 25.71
N PHE A 201 -25.91 4.65 25.07
CA PHE A 201 -25.45 3.90 23.89
C PHE A 201 -25.13 2.45 24.27
N THR A 202 -24.43 2.22 25.37
CA THR A 202 -24.02 0.88 25.84
C THR A 202 -25.23 0.01 26.15
N ASP A 203 -26.26 0.57 26.79
CA ASP A 203 -27.51 -0.14 27.07
C ASP A 203 -28.22 -0.56 25.78
N ARG A 204 -28.37 0.38 24.83
CA ARG A 204 -28.98 0.10 23.51
C ARG A 204 -28.18 -0.93 22.72
N TYR A 205 -26.85 -0.86 22.77
CA TYR A 205 -25.97 -1.83 22.13
C TYR A 205 -26.12 -3.21 22.75
N GLY A 206 -26.26 -3.32 24.06
CA GLY A 206 -26.55 -4.57 24.77
C GLY A 206 -27.87 -5.20 24.32
N VAL A 207 -28.92 -4.40 24.15
CA VAL A 207 -30.20 -4.88 23.60
C VAL A 207 -30.03 -5.38 22.16
N LEU A 208 -29.30 -4.64 21.31
CA LEU A 208 -29.03 -5.06 19.94
C LEU A 208 -28.29 -6.40 19.89
N GLN A 209 -27.29 -6.61 20.76
CA GLN A 209 -26.56 -7.87 20.87
C GLN A 209 -27.49 -9.03 21.28
N GLN A 210 -28.41 -8.81 22.22
CA GLN A 210 -29.39 -9.83 22.62
C GLN A 210 -30.34 -10.18 21.47
N LEU A 211 -30.83 -9.21 20.73
CA LEU A 211 -31.71 -9.44 19.57
C LEU A 211 -30.99 -10.21 18.45
N ASN A 212 -29.71 -9.93 18.23
CA ASN A 212 -28.92 -10.58 17.18
C ASN A 212 -28.38 -11.96 17.63
N ALA A 213 -28.37 -12.29 18.92
CA ALA A 213 -27.79 -13.53 19.44
C ALA A 213 -28.34 -14.79 18.78
N ALA A 214 -29.63 -14.82 18.43
CA ALA A 214 -30.27 -15.93 17.71
C ALA A 214 -29.82 -16.07 16.25
N GLY A 215 -29.24 -15.01 15.65
CA GLY A 215 -28.79 -14.98 14.26
C GLY A 215 -27.28 -15.22 14.07
N VAL A 216 -26.48 -15.17 15.15
CA VAL A 216 -24.99 -15.21 15.08
C VAL A 216 -24.44 -16.52 14.50
N SER A 217 -25.23 -17.58 14.44
CA SER A 217 -24.84 -18.83 13.77
C SER A 217 -24.76 -18.73 12.24
N ARG A 218 -25.26 -17.67 11.63
CA ARG A 218 -25.17 -17.41 10.19
C ARG A 218 -23.95 -16.56 9.91
N SER A 219 -23.17 -16.89 8.87
CA SER A 219 -21.92 -16.22 8.52
C SER A 219 -22.07 -14.71 8.29
N ASP A 220 -23.15 -14.28 7.65
CA ASP A 220 -23.47 -12.87 7.38
C ASP A 220 -23.74 -12.07 8.66
N PHE A 221 -24.40 -12.66 9.65
CA PHE A 221 -24.62 -12.05 10.96
C PHE A 221 -23.34 -12.02 11.81
N ALA A 222 -22.48 -13.04 11.70
CA ALA A 222 -21.20 -13.06 12.39
C ALA A 222 -20.28 -11.95 11.88
N GLU A 223 -20.21 -11.74 10.57
CA GLU A 223 -19.44 -10.65 9.96
C GLU A 223 -19.96 -9.27 10.40
N MET A 224 -21.29 -9.09 10.42
CA MET A 224 -21.90 -7.85 10.91
C MET A 224 -21.58 -7.61 12.41
N ALA A 225 -21.59 -8.65 13.23
CA ALA A 225 -21.24 -8.55 14.65
C ALA A 225 -19.77 -8.12 14.84
N ASP A 226 -18.86 -8.61 14.00
CA ASP A 226 -17.45 -8.17 13.98
C ASP A 226 -17.33 -6.67 13.67
N PHE A 227 -18.07 -6.16 12.68
CA PHE A 227 -18.09 -4.72 12.37
C PHE A 227 -18.64 -3.87 13.51
N TYR A 228 -19.75 -4.28 14.13
CA TYR A 228 -20.30 -3.57 15.28
C TYR A 228 -19.33 -3.58 16.49
N SER A 229 -18.66 -4.69 16.73
CA SER A 229 -17.66 -4.80 17.79
C SER A 229 -16.48 -3.88 17.54
N GLY A 230 -15.94 -3.87 16.30
CA GLY A 230 -14.87 -2.98 15.89
C GLY A 230 -15.26 -1.50 16.01
N ALA A 231 -16.44 -1.12 15.53
CA ALA A 231 -16.95 0.23 15.65
C ALA A 231 -17.11 0.64 17.13
N ARG A 232 -17.67 -0.24 17.97
CA ARG A 232 -17.82 0.02 19.41
C ARG A 232 -16.46 0.21 20.10
N ALA A 233 -15.44 -0.55 19.71
CA ALA A 233 -14.10 -0.43 20.28
C ALA A 233 -13.45 0.92 19.98
N MET A 234 -13.76 1.52 18.82
CA MET A 234 -13.28 2.85 18.46
C MET A 234 -14.06 3.99 19.14
N MET A 235 -15.35 3.78 19.45
CA MET A 235 -16.19 4.79 20.09
C MET A 235 -15.72 5.08 21.50
N TYR A 236 -15.79 6.35 21.89
CA TYR A 236 -15.42 6.85 23.20
C TYR A 236 -13.92 6.64 23.57
N ASP A 237 -13.09 6.21 22.61
CA ASP A 237 -11.65 6.15 22.79
C ASP A 237 -11.00 7.49 22.45
N PRO A 238 -10.47 8.23 23.44
CA PRO A 238 -9.87 9.53 23.19
C PRO A 238 -8.59 9.45 22.32
N GLY A 239 -7.87 8.33 22.36
CA GLY A 239 -6.69 8.09 21.52
C GLY A 239 -7.09 7.95 20.06
N VAL A 240 -8.17 7.21 19.78
CA VAL A 240 -8.75 7.11 18.43
C VAL A 240 -9.18 8.49 17.93
N SER A 241 -9.96 9.24 18.74
CA SER A 241 -10.42 10.58 18.36
C SER A 241 -9.25 11.51 18.04
N ALA A 242 -8.24 11.58 18.92
CA ALA A 242 -7.07 12.44 18.76
C ALA A 242 -6.23 12.11 17.51
N THR A 243 -6.21 10.83 17.09
CA THR A 243 -5.45 10.38 15.93
C THR A 243 -5.91 11.03 14.63
N PHE A 244 -7.22 11.29 14.51
CA PHE A 244 -7.80 11.88 13.29
C PHE A 244 -7.96 13.41 13.36
N GLN A 245 -7.57 14.04 14.46
CA GLN A 245 -7.62 15.49 14.62
C GLN A 245 -6.26 16.11 14.33
N PHE A 246 -6.26 17.33 13.82
CA PHE A 246 -5.05 18.10 13.56
C PHE A 246 -5.34 19.61 13.57
N THR A 247 -4.29 20.40 13.74
CA THR A 247 -4.40 21.87 13.84
C THR A 247 -4.39 22.53 12.46
N THR A 248 -4.89 23.78 12.41
CA THR A 248 -4.74 24.61 11.21
C THR A 248 -3.27 24.84 10.84
N GLN A 249 -2.38 24.90 11.83
CA GLN A 249 -0.94 25.05 11.59
C GLN A 249 -0.37 23.80 10.88
N ASP A 250 -0.74 22.58 11.33
CA ASP A 250 -0.40 21.34 10.62
C ASP A 250 -0.92 21.39 9.18
N GLN A 251 -2.18 21.77 9.00
CA GLN A 251 -2.82 21.82 7.69
C GLN A 251 -2.09 22.75 6.72
N LEU A 252 -1.73 23.97 7.17
CA LEU A 252 -0.96 24.92 6.36
C LEU A 252 0.43 24.38 6.02
N ARG A 253 1.11 23.79 6.99
CA ARG A 253 2.44 23.20 6.79
C ARG A 253 2.44 22.06 5.77
N TYR A 254 1.41 21.23 5.76
CA TYR A 254 1.23 20.12 4.81
C TYR A 254 0.55 20.53 3.49
N GLY A 255 0.49 21.83 3.18
CA GLY A 255 0.04 22.38 1.90
C GLY A 255 -1.47 22.57 1.77
N ASN A 256 -2.22 22.57 2.87
CA ASN A 256 -3.66 22.85 2.93
C ASN A 256 -4.48 22.13 1.83
N SER A 257 -4.25 20.84 1.68
CA SER A 257 -4.88 19.99 0.66
C SER A 257 -5.42 18.70 1.28
N GLY A 258 -6.33 18.02 0.58
CA GLY A 258 -6.83 16.71 1.01
C GLY A 258 -5.71 15.67 1.16
N PHE A 259 -4.71 15.69 0.26
CA PHE A 259 -3.53 14.85 0.37
C PHE A 259 -2.67 15.20 1.58
N GLY A 260 -2.42 16.49 1.82
CA GLY A 260 -1.72 16.96 3.02
C GLY A 260 -2.41 16.54 4.31
N ASN A 261 -3.74 16.69 4.39
CA ASN A 261 -4.53 16.23 5.53
C ASN A 261 -4.37 14.71 5.74
N SER A 262 -4.38 13.92 4.66
CA SER A 262 -4.16 12.47 4.73
C SER A 262 -2.75 12.14 5.24
N CYS A 263 -1.73 12.88 4.84
CA CYS A 263 -0.36 12.73 5.35
C CYS A 263 -0.25 13.06 6.84
N ILE A 264 -0.96 14.09 7.33
CA ILE A 264 -1.04 14.42 8.77
C ILE A 264 -1.65 13.25 9.55
N VAL A 265 -2.78 12.71 9.10
CA VAL A 265 -3.44 11.59 9.79
C VAL A 265 -2.59 10.32 9.71
N ALA A 266 -1.90 10.06 8.59
CA ALA A 266 -0.96 8.94 8.49
C ALA A 266 0.18 9.06 9.53
N ARG A 267 0.76 10.27 9.69
CA ARG A 267 1.72 10.58 10.75
C ARG A 267 1.14 10.25 12.15
N ASN A 268 -0.08 10.70 12.40
CA ASN A 268 -0.75 10.50 13.69
C ASN A 268 -1.05 9.02 13.95
N LEU A 269 -1.48 8.25 12.94
CA LEU A 269 -1.70 6.79 13.03
C LEU A 269 -0.42 6.05 13.43
N VAL A 270 0.70 6.39 12.80
CA VAL A 270 2.02 5.83 13.14
C VAL A 270 2.44 6.22 14.56
N LYS A 271 2.21 7.49 14.95
CA LYS A 271 2.52 7.99 16.29
C LYS A 271 1.72 7.27 17.36
N ALA A 272 0.41 7.12 17.15
CA ALA A 272 -0.51 6.56 18.14
C ALA A 272 -0.35 5.04 18.33
N ASP A 273 0.04 4.31 17.29
CA ASP A 273 0.24 2.85 17.29
C ASP A 273 -0.97 2.07 17.84
N LEU A 274 -2.17 2.48 17.49
CA LEU A 274 -3.42 1.90 17.97
C LEU A 274 -3.91 0.71 17.12
N GLY A 275 -3.00 0.01 16.43
CA GLY A 275 -3.28 -1.26 15.73
C GLY A 275 -3.21 -1.18 14.20
N THR A 276 -3.22 0.00 13.61
CA THR A 276 -3.03 0.16 12.15
C THR A 276 -1.61 -0.22 11.75
N ARG A 277 -1.47 -0.99 10.67
CA ARG A 277 -0.18 -1.44 10.12
C ARG A 277 0.01 -1.04 8.67
N TYR A 278 -1.08 -0.88 7.94
CA TYR A 278 -1.06 -0.44 6.54
C TYR A 278 -1.96 0.77 6.35
N ILE A 279 -1.39 1.82 5.78
CA ILE A 279 -2.07 3.08 5.50
C ILE A 279 -1.98 3.32 3.99
N MET A 280 -3.12 3.51 3.34
CA MET A 280 -3.18 3.85 1.93
C MET A 280 -3.63 5.29 1.75
N ILE A 281 -2.91 6.01 0.89
CA ILE A 281 -3.24 7.39 0.51
C ILE A 281 -3.24 7.47 -1.02
N THR A 282 -4.16 8.21 -1.62
CA THR A 282 -4.17 8.48 -3.05
C THR A 282 -3.98 9.96 -3.33
N LEU A 283 -3.01 10.28 -4.18
CA LEU A 283 -2.85 11.61 -4.77
C LEU A 283 -3.12 11.53 -6.27
N GLY A 284 -4.25 12.04 -6.71
CA GLY A 284 -4.63 12.12 -8.11
C GLY A 284 -4.05 13.36 -8.83
N GLY A 285 -4.45 13.52 -10.10
CA GLY A 285 -4.12 14.71 -10.90
C GLY A 285 -2.82 14.60 -11.70
N TRP A 286 -2.27 13.39 -11.86
CA TRP A 286 -1.05 13.17 -12.64
C TRP A 286 -1.32 12.83 -14.12
N ASP A 287 -2.59 12.66 -14.52
CA ASP A 287 -2.96 12.33 -15.90
C ASP A 287 -2.97 13.58 -16.80
N ASN A 288 -1.79 14.05 -17.19
CA ASN A 288 -1.59 15.31 -17.89
C ASN A 288 -1.33 15.10 -19.38
N HIS A 289 -2.35 14.73 -20.14
CA HIS A 289 -2.29 14.63 -21.61
C HIS A 289 -2.23 15.99 -22.31
N THR A 290 -2.61 17.06 -21.62
CA THR A 290 -2.64 18.43 -22.15
C THR A 290 -2.03 19.39 -21.13
N ASN A 291 -1.34 20.42 -21.62
CA ASN A 291 -0.86 21.56 -20.83
C ASN A 291 -0.12 21.14 -19.53
N ILE A 292 0.70 20.10 -19.58
CA ILE A 292 1.39 19.53 -18.40
C ILE A 292 2.18 20.59 -17.63
N TYR A 293 2.76 21.58 -18.32
CA TYR A 293 3.55 22.66 -17.71
C TYR A 293 2.77 23.96 -17.47
N GLN A 294 1.45 23.91 -17.46
CA GLN A 294 0.65 25.08 -17.11
C GLN A 294 0.83 25.43 -15.63
N VAL A 295 1.33 26.63 -15.35
CA VAL A 295 1.56 27.13 -14.00
C VAL A 295 0.24 27.13 -13.19
N GLY A 296 0.28 26.60 -11.97
CA GLY A 296 -0.88 26.47 -11.07
C GLY A 296 -1.83 25.32 -11.42
N ALA A 297 -1.55 24.57 -12.48
CA ALA A 297 -2.29 23.39 -12.92
C ALA A 297 -1.31 22.27 -13.33
N GLY A 298 -1.77 21.26 -14.07
CA GLY A 298 -0.93 20.20 -14.57
C GLY A 298 -0.02 19.59 -13.51
N ILE A 299 1.24 19.35 -13.87
CA ILE A 299 2.21 18.74 -12.95
C ILE A 299 2.49 19.60 -11.71
N TYR A 300 2.44 20.94 -11.82
CA TYR A 300 2.75 21.85 -10.71
C TYR A 300 1.78 21.67 -9.52
N ARG A 301 0.48 21.47 -9.80
CA ARG A 301 -0.51 21.27 -8.73
C ARG A 301 -0.24 19.98 -7.97
N SER A 302 -0.07 18.88 -8.68
CA SER A 302 0.14 17.57 -8.06
C SER A 302 1.50 17.50 -7.38
N ALA A 303 2.54 18.09 -7.99
CA ALA A 303 3.87 18.18 -7.40
C ALA A 303 3.88 19.01 -6.11
N ALA A 304 3.22 20.17 -6.07
CA ALA A 304 3.14 20.99 -4.86
C ALA A 304 2.45 20.25 -3.70
N GLN A 305 1.38 19.48 -3.99
CA GLN A 305 0.72 18.68 -2.96
C GLN A 305 1.62 17.52 -2.49
N LEU A 306 2.27 16.82 -3.42
CA LEU A 306 3.21 15.74 -3.10
C LEU A 306 4.37 16.26 -2.25
N ASP A 307 4.96 17.36 -2.66
CA ASP A 307 6.11 17.97 -2.01
C ASP A 307 5.81 18.38 -0.57
N ALA A 308 4.74 19.15 -0.38
CA ALA A 308 4.32 19.58 0.95
C ALA A 308 3.87 18.40 1.83
N GLY A 309 3.06 17.47 1.29
CA GLY A 309 2.53 16.34 2.05
C GLY A 309 3.62 15.32 2.41
N LEU A 310 4.28 14.75 1.40
CA LEU A 310 5.27 13.69 1.59
C LEU A 310 6.57 14.21 2.20
N GLY A 311 7.04 15.39 1.77
CA GLY A 311 8.24 15.99 2.33
C GLY A 311 8.13 16.25 3.84
N ASN A 312 7.01 16.82 4.29
CA ASN A 312 6.76 17.02 5.72
C ASN A 312 6.48 15.71 6.47
N LEU A 313 5.84 14.73 5.86
CA LEU A 313 5.64 13.41 6.46
C LEU A 313 6.98 12.72 6.76
N ILE A 314 7.89 12.69 5.80
CA ILE A 314 9.25 12.13 5.98
C ILE A 314 9.98 12.91 7.09
N ALA A 315 9.95 14.25 7.05
CA ALA A 315 10.61 15.09 8.04
C ALA A 315 10.10 14.86 9.46
N ASP A 316 8.77 14.79 9.65
CA ASP A 316 8.15 14.58 10.96
C ASP A 316 8.45 13.20 11.52
N LEU A 317 8.30 12.15 10.69
CA LEU A 317 8.60 10.79 11.15
C LEU A 317 10.10 10.59 11.47
N ALA A 318 10.99 11.31 10.79
CA ALA A 318 12.43 11.24 11.03
C ALA A 318 12.87 11.81 12.39
N VAL A 319 12.10 12.75 12.95
CA VAL A 319 12.41 13.35 14.27
C VAL A 319 11.54 12.78 15.39
N MET A 320 10.53 12.00 15.08
CA MET A 320 9.62 11.39 16.05
C MET A 320 10.26 10.12 16.63
N PRO A 321 10.35 9.98 17.97
CA PRO A 321 10.97 8.82 18.60
C PRO A 321 10.28 7.50 18.21
N GLY A 322 11.07 6.51 17.79
CA GLY A 322 10.63 5.15 17.50
C GLY A 322 10.39 4.31 18.75
N SER A 323 9.80 3.13 18.58
CA SER A 323 9.45 2.23 19.69
C SER A 323 10.67 1.51 20.26
N ASN A 324 11.69 1.27 19.42
CA ASN A 324 12.90 0.47 19.79
C ASN A 324 14.20 1.29 19.72
N GLY A 325 14.12 2.59 19.96
CA GLY A 325 15.18 3.54 19.64
C GLY A 325 15.09 3.98 18.16
N GLY A 326 15.89 4.91 17.72
CA GLY A 326 15.76 5.51 16.40
C GLY A 326 14.52 6.38 16.24
N SER A 327 14.01 6.49 15.03
CA SER A 327 12.87 7.34 14.68
C SER A 327 11.64 6.52 14.23
N LYS A 328 10.49 7.18 14.15
CA LYS A 328 9.29 6.58 13.53
C LYS A 328 9.48 6.33 12.04
N LEU A 329 10.34 7.07 11.36
CA LEU A 329 10.69 6.80 9.98
C LEU A 329 11.41 5.44 9.85
N ASP A 330 12.30 5.10 10.78
CA ASP A 330 13.01 3.81 10.77
C ASP A 330 12.05 2.61 10.93
N GLU A 331 10.89 2.81 11.56
CA GLU A 331 9.84 1.79 11.73
C GLU A 331 8.77 1.81 10.63
N THR A 332 8.80 2.79 9.71
CA THR A 332 7.72 3.03 8.74
C THR A 332 8.24 2.98 7.32
N LEU A 333 7.85 1.97 6.55
CA LEU A 333 8.13 1.94 5.12
C LEU A 333 7.13 2.85 4.39
N ILE A 334 7.63 3.87 3.72
CA ILE A 334 6.85 4.73 2.82
C ILE A 334 7.17 4.31 1.39
N VAL A 335 6.13 4.06 0.59
CA VAL A 335 6.23 3.76 -0.84
C VAL A 335 5.36 4.74 -1.59
N ALA A 336 5.94 5.54 -2.50
CA ALA A 336 5.19 6.43 -3.38
C ALA A 336 5.45 6.06 -4.84
N LYS A 337 4.41 5.62 -5.56
CA LYS A 337 4.51 5.24 -6.97
C LYS A 337 3.21 5.45 -7.74
N GLY A 338 3.36 5.71 -9.03
CA GLY A 338 2.27 5.65 -10.00
C GLY A 338 2.01 4.24 -10.52
N GLU A 339 1.04 4.14 -11.40
CA GLU A 339 0.68 2.89 -12.07
C GLU A 339 1.58 2.57 -13.28
N PHE A 340 2.05 3.61 -14.00
CA PHE A 340 2.99 3.56 -15.13
C PHE A 340 3.68 4.92 -15.27
N GLY A 341 4.43 5.15 -16.32
CA GLY A 341 5.12 6.40 -16.62
C GLY A 341 4.48 7.20 -17.73
N ARG A 342 5.22 8.20 -18.21
CA ARG A 342 4.78 9.07 -19.31
C ARG A 342 5.82 9.11 -20.44
N THR A 343 5.36 9.43 -21.65
CA THR A 343 6.22 9.57 -22.82
C THR A 343 7.37 10.54 -22.58
N VAL A 344 8.52 10.22 -23.18
CA VAL A 344 9.80 10.88 -22.93
C VAL A 344 10.13 11.89 -24.05
N GLY A 345 11.11 12.76 -23.80
CA GLY A 345 11.52 13.79 -24.73
C GLY A 345 10.51 14.94 -24.84
N ASN A 346 10.31 15.47 -26.04
CA ASN A 346 9.38 16.57 -26.28
C ASN A 346 7.95 16.21 -25.86
N ILE A 347 7.23 17.20 -25.35
CA ILE A 347 5.79 17.08 -25.07
C ILE A 347 5.01 16.91 -26.38
N THR A 348 3.80 16.35 -26.30
CA THR A 348 2.91 16.12 -27.44
C THR A 348 2.44 17.43 -28.05
N GLY A 349 1.79 17.36 -29.22
CA GLY A 349 1.16 18.55 -29.87
C GLY A 349 0.04 19.17 -29.01
N GLN A 350 -0.48 18.46 -28.01
CA GLN A 350 -1.43 18.97 -27.00
C GLN A 350 -0.74 19.52 -25.75
N LEU A 351 0.58 19.67 -25.79
CA LEU A 351 1.40 20.16 -24.69
C LEU A 351 1.34 19.27 -23.43
N GLY A 352 1.18 17.98 -23.60
CA GLY A 352 1.12 16.99 -22.52
C GLY A 352 2.05 15.80 -22.76
N ARG A 353 1.84 14.73 -22.00
CA ARG A 353 2.55 13.46 -22.11
C ARG A 353 1.59 12.30 -22.07
N ASP A 354 1.74 11.36 -23.00
CA ASP A 354 0.92 10.15 -23.08
C ASP A 354 1.48 9.03 -22.17
N HIS A 355 0.76 7.91 -22.10
CA HIS A 355 1.13 6.76 -21.26
C HIS A 355 2.41 6.09 -21.76
N TYR A 356 3.23 5.64 -20.82
CA TYR A 356 4.46 4.91 -21.12
C TYR A 356 4.74 3.84 -20.05
N ALA A 357 5.41 2.75 -20.41
CA ALA A 357 5.58 1.63 -19.50
C ALA A 357 6.63 1.87 -18.39
N VAL A 358 7.77 2.48 -18.76
CA VAL A 358 8.87 2.73 -17.81
C VAL A 358 8.51 3.87 -16.87
N HIS A 359 8.73 3.65 -15.57
CA HIS A 359 8.45 4.63 -14.52
C HIS A 359 9.38 4.47 -13.33
N SER A 360 9.18 5.29 -12.31
CA SER A 360 9.97 5.29 -11.08
C SER A 360 9.10 5.22 -9.84
N ALA A 361 9.70 4.79 -8.72
CA ALA A 361 9.08 4.73 -7.41
C ALA A 361 10.02 5.27 -6.34
N LEU A 362 9.47 5.95 -5.33
CA LEU A 362 10.19 6.45 -4.16
C LEU A 362 9.94 5.53 -2.97
N PHE A 363 11.00 5.23 -2.22
CA PHE A 363 10.97 4.44 -0.98
C PHE A 363 11.67 5.21 0.12
N ALA A 364 11.09 5.25 1.33
CA ALA A 364 11.71 5.88 2.49
C ALA A 364 11.43 5.10 3.78
N GLY A 365 12.34 5.13 4.72
CA GLY A 365 12.19 4.54 6.05
C GLY A 365 12.02 3.02 6.06
N GLY A 366 11.59 2.47 7.19
CA GLY A 366 11.33 1.03 7.32
C GLY A 366 12.55 0.15 7.02
N GLY A 367 13.76 0.63 7.31
CA GLY A 367 15.02 -0.05 7.01
C GLY A 367 15.58 0.22 5.61
N VAL A 368 14.87 0.99 4.78
CA VAL A 368 15.42 1.43 3.48
C VAL A 368 16.66 2.27 3.70
N ARG A 369 17.77 1.92 3.08
CA ARG A 369 18.99 2.73 3.08
C ARG A 369 18.75 3.99 2.27
N PRO A 370 18.91 5.16 2.86
CA PRO A 370 18.60 6.41 2.20
C PRO A 370 19.66 6.80 1.16
N GLY A 371 19.27 7.69 0.26
CA GLY A 371 20.17 8.28 -0.73
C GLY A 371 20.53 7.35 -1.90
N LYS A 372 19.91 6.17 -2.00
CA LYS A 372 20.17 5.24 -3.10
C LYS A 372 19.33 5.56 -4.33
N VAL A 373 19.94 5.33 -5.48
CA VAL A 373 19.29 5.33 -6.77
C VAL A 373 19.49 3.94 -7.39
N ILE A 374 18.41 3.18 -7.53
CA ILE A 374 18.42 1.82 -8.04
C ILE A 374 17.94 1.84 -9.49
N GLY A 375 18.72 1.23 -10.37
CA GLY A 375 18.48 1.20 -11.80
C GLY A 375 18.83 2.49 -12.52
N ALA A 376 19.01 2.37 -13.82
CA ALA A 376 19.24 3.47 -14.72
C ALA A 376 18.37 3.32 -15.98
N THR A 377 17.91 4.44 -16.48
CA THR A 377 17.27 4.54 -17.80
C THR A 377 18.21 5.22 -18.76
N THR A 378 17.98 5.02 -20.06
CA THR A 378 18.71 5.73 -21.13
C THR A 378 18.68 7.24 -20.94
N ALA A 379 19.58 7.96 -21.59
CA ALA A 379 19.71 9.42 -21.44
C ALA A 379 18.39 10.17 -21.72
N ASP A 380 17.53 9.62 -22.58
CA ASP A 380 16.20 10.17 -22.87
C ASP A 380 15.10 9.62 -21.95
N GLY A 381 15.40 8.66 -21.05
CA GLY A 381 14.45 8.01 -20.14
C GLY A 381 13.55 6.95 -20.79
N ARG A 382 13.85 6.55 -22.04
CA ARG A 382 12.96 5.67 -22.82
C ARG A 382 13.03 4.21 -22.40
N TYR A 383 14.23 3.70 -22.18
CA TYR A 383 14.45 2.28 -21.86
C TYR A 383 15.17 2.14 -20.54
N ILE A 384 14.97 1.02 -19.87
CA ILE A 384 15.79 0.62 -18.73
C ILE A 384 17.13 0.16 -19.31
N GLU A 385 18.19 0.91 -18.99
CA GLU A 385 19.56 0.62 -19.39
C GLU A 385 20.22 -0.37 -18.42
N SER A 386 19.94 -0.19 -17.13
CA SER A 386 20.38 -1.09 -16.09
C SER A 386 19.25 -1.29 -15.07
N PRO A 387 18.81 -2.51 -14.81
CA PRO A 387 17.85 -2.78 -13.75
C PRO A 387 18.35 -2.37 -12.36
N GLY A 388 19.63 -2.54 -12.08
CA GLY A 388 20.33 -2.10 -10.86
C GLY A 388 19.98 -2.89 -9.61
N TRP A 389 19.42 -4.09 -9.74
CA TRP A 389 19.07 -4.98 -8.67
C TRP A 389 19.27 -6.46 -9.03
N SER A 390 19.22 -7.35 -8.04
CA SER A 390 19.67 -8.73 -8.13
C SER A 390 18.92 -9.61 -9.13
N GLU A 391 17.68 -9.28 -9.50
CA GLU A 391 16.93 -10.07 -10.49
C GLU A 391 17.25 -9.73 -11.95
N ASP A 392 18.09 -8.71 -12.18
CA ASP A 392 18.56 -8.27 -13.51
C ASP A 392 17.42 -8.09 -14.54
N ARG A 393 16.30 -7.56 -14.11
CA ARG A 393 15.12 -7.23 -14.91
C ARG A 393 14.41 -5.99 -14.38
N ALA A 394 13.42 -5.49 -15.12
CA ALA A 394 12.55 -4.42 -14.62
C ALA A 394 11.86 -4.81 -13.31
N VAL A 395 11.68 -3.82 -12.43
CA VAL A 395 10.91 -3.95 -11.20
C VAL A 395 9.42 -3.87 -11.54
N MET A 396 8.66 -4.89 -11.15
CA MET A 396 7.22 -4.99 -11.39
C MET A 396 6.42 -4.65 -10.11
N ALA A 397 5.11 -4.49 -10.24
CA ALA A 397 4.24 -4.23 -9.09
C ALA A 397 4.31 -5.35 -8.03
N GLU A 398 4.50 -6.58 -8.46
CA GLU A 398 4.67 -7.77 -7.64
C GLU A 398 5.94 -7.70 -6.78
N ASP A 399 7.04 -7.16 -7.32
CA ASP A 399 8.30 -6.99 -6.59
C ASP A 399 8.17 -5.91 -5.51
N VAL A 400 7.42 -4.86 -5.80
CA VAL A 400 7.08 -3.83 -4.80
C VAL A 400 6.24 -4.44 -3.66
N ALA A 401 5.27 -5.30 -3.98
CA ALA A 401 4.48 -6.00 -2.97
C ALA A 401 5.33 -6.97 -2.14
N ALA A 402 6.22 -7.75 -2.79
CA ALA A 402 7.18 -8.62 -2.12
C ALA A 402 8.09 -7.83 -1.17
N THR A 403 8.52 -6.62 -1.60
CA THR A 403 9.32 -5.70 -0.79
C THR A 403 8.54 -5.22 0.45
N ILE A 404 7.27 -4.84 0.29
CA ILE A 404 6.39 -4.41 1.38
C ILE A 404 6.20 -5.55 2.40
N TYR A 405 5.84 -6.73 1.94
CA TYR A 405 5.64 -7.88 2.83
C TYR A 405 6.93 -8.27 3.55
N SER A 406 8.05 -8.36 2.83
CA SER A 406 9.36 -8.67 3.39
C SER A 406 9.78 -7.67 4.47
N ALA A 407 9.61 -6.38 4.23
CA ALA A 407 9.90 -5.33 5.21
C ALA A 407 9.05 -5.48 6.48
N LEU A 408 7.78 -5.90 6.37
CA LEU A 408 6.88 -6.16 7.49
C LEU A 408 7.10 -7.51 8.18
N GLY A 409 8.07 -8.33 7.75
CA GLY A 409 8.28 -9.66 8.30
C GLY A 409 7.23 -10.69 7.87
N ILE A 410 6.49 -10.42 6.77
CA ILE A 410 5.51 -11.32 6.18
C ILE A 410 6.18 -12.12 5.07
N ASN A 411 5.98 -13.44 5.07
CA ASN A 411 6.45 -14.28 3.97
C ASN A 411 5.58 -14.05 2.73
N TYR A 412 6.12 -13.33 1.75
CA TYR A 412 5.43 -12.99 0.51
C TYR A 412 5.15 -14.21 -0.40
N THR A 413 5.81 -15.36 -0.15
CA THR A 413 5.59 -16.62 -0.87
C THR A 413 4.49 -17.48 -0.25
N THR A 414 3.80 -16.98 0.77
CA THR A 414 2.69 -17.70 1.43
C THR A 414 1.57 -17.99 0.44
N VAL A 415 1.07 -19.23 0.48
CA VAL A 415 -0.08 -19.69 -0.29
C VAL A 415 -1.20 -20.06 0.67
N ARG A 416 -2.30 -19.34 0.60
CA ARG A 416 -3.51 -19.65 1.38
C ARG A 416 -4.37 -20.68 0.63
N ARG A 417 -4.96 -21.61 1.38
CA ARG A 417 -5.80 -22.70 0.84
C ARG A 417 -7.29 -22.50 1.10
N ASP A 418 -7.66 -21.41 1.78
CA ASP A 418 -9.04 -21.03 2.09
C ASP A 418 -9.67 -20.12 1.01
N ASP A 419 -9.05 -20.01 -0.13
CA ASP A 419 -9.56 -19.23 -1.26
C ASP A 419 -10.80 -19.87 -1.89
N PRO A 420 -11.81 -19.10 -2.34
CA PRO A 420 -13.06 -19.63 -2.86
C PRO A 420 -12.92 -20.37 -4.20
N LEU A 421 -11.77 -20.29 -4.88
CA LEU A 421 -11.49 -21.02 -6.11
C LEU A 421 -10.86 -22.39 -5.83
N GLY A 422 -10.41 -22.65 -4.59
CA GLY A 422 -9.75 -23.90 -4.19
C GLY A 422 -8.43 -24.18 -4.91
N ARG A 423 -7.78 -23.12 -5.45
CA ARG A 423 -6.53 -23.24 -6.22
C ARG A 423 -5.27 -22.92 -5.43
N GLY A 424 -5.45 -22.31 -4.27
CA GLY A 424 -4.40 -21.67 -3.51
C GLY A 424 -4.21 -20.22 -3.96
N PHE A 425 -4.30 -19.31 -2.99
CA PHE A 425 -4.06 -17.88 -3.20
C PHE A 425 -2.68 -17.53 -2.71
N GLU A 426 -1.75 -17.27 -3.63
CA GLU A 426 -0.41 -16.77 -3.35
C GLU A 426 -0.49 -15.30 -2.93
N TYR A 427 0.22 -14.86 -1.88
CA TYR A 427 0.29 -13.44 -1.51
C TYR A 427 0.86 -12.61 -2.65
N VAL A 428 1.97 -13.08 -3.23
CA VAL A 428 2.52 -12.53 -4.46
C VAL A 428 2.65 -13.66 -5.48
N PRO A 429 2.03 -13.56 -6.66
CA PRO A 429 2.09 -14.64 -7.65
C PRO A 429 3.49 -14.82 -8.21
N SER A 430 3.81 -16.06 -8.54
CA SER A 430 5.03 -16.47 -9.21
C SER A 430 4.74 -17.50 -10.29
N THR A 431 5.59 -17.57 -11.30
CA THR A 431 5.57 -18.61 -12.32
C THR A 431 6.88 -19.38 -12.31
N THR A 432 6.98 -20.47 -13.08
CA THR A 432 8.24 -21.22 -13.24
C THR A 432 9.36 -20.37 -13.80
N ASP A 433 9.02 -19.43 -14.68
CA ASP A 433 9.98 -18.61 -15.43
C ASP A 433 10.15 -17.20 -14.85
N TRP A 434 9.31 -16.82 -13.91
CA TRP A 434 9.33 -15.50 -13.30
C TRP A 434 8.92 -15.56 -11.82
N ARG A 435 9.74 -15.00 -10.96
CA ARG A 435 9.48 -14.89 -9.51
C ARG A 435 9.53 -13.45 -9.07
N ALA A 436 8.55 -13.08 -8.26
CA ALA A 436 8.60 -11.83 -7.54
C ALA A 436 9.66 -11.93 -6.43
N SER A 437 10.41 -10.86 -6.28
CA SER A 437 11.47 -10.75 -5.26
C SER A 437 11.43 -9.37 -4.60
N PRO A 438 11.76 -9.26 -3.31
CA PRO A 438 11.96 -7.96 -2.69
C PRO A 438 13.22 -7.29 -3.26
N ILE A 439 13.16 -5.97 -3.44
CA ILE A 439 14.28 -5.15 -3.93
C ILE A 439 15.30 -5.03 -2.80
N ARG A 440 16.22 -5.99 -2.72
CA ARG A 440 17.20 -6.14 -1.62
C ARG A 440 18.13 -4.93 -1.50
N GLU A 441 18.46 -4.32 -2.61
CA GLU A 441 19.36 -3.17 -2.73
C GLU A 441 18.82 -1.94 -2.02
N LEU A 442 17.52 -1.90 -1.72
CA LEU A 442 16.94 -0.88 -0.84
C LEU A 442 17.37 -1.05 0.62
N PHE A 443 17.76 -2.25 1.06
CA PHE A 443 18.03 -2.59 2.46
C PHE A 443 19.51 -2.94 2.73
N GLN A 444 20.34 -3.03 1.68
CA GLN A 444 21.75 -3.45 1.75
C GLN A 444 22.75 -2.32 1.51
#